data_9e1ecb4a92775bf935d14aa33bc2e68a
#
_entry.id   9e1ecb4a92775bf935d14aa33bc2e68a
#
_cell.length_a   1.000
_cell.length_b   1.000
_cell.length_c   1.000
_cell.angle_alpha   90.00
_cell.angle_beta   90.00
_cell.angle_gamma   90.00
#
_symmetry.space_group_name_H-M   'P 1'
#
loop_
_entity.id
_entity.type
_entity.pdbx_description
1 polymer ?
#
loop_
_entity_poly.entity_id
_entity_poly.type
_entity_poly.pdbx_seq_one_letter_code
_entity_poly.pdbx_strand_id
1 'polypeptide(L)'
;KASSSLIRSVKAAPFEYRKENGERMQPVLVDMDQFDHSRELTFRIEGCQPVSRVIETGESIQEIWMPAAKTNDKKETLQFTIQDGKEIVYKGEITRSRQPLHSYSDDVDLLMGTGNSRWMFKPGPSLPLSMVQIAPDNQDEIWKAGYEYTIENIMGFNHFSDWTMTGFLMQPTCGELKVNPGREDFPDEGYR
;
A
#
# COMPACT_ATOMS: atom_id res chain seq x y z
N LYS A 1 3.08 -36.37 16.21
CA LYS A 1 3.33 -35.41 15.12
C LYS A 1 2.09 -34.54 15.06
N ALA A 2 2.18 -33.30 15.50
CA ALA A 2 1.14 -32.32 15.30
C ALA A 2 1.01 -32.12 13.77
N SER A 3 -0.17 -32.38 13.23
CA SER A 3 -0.52 -31.97 11.87
C SER A 3 -0.40 -30.45 11.88
N SER A 4 0.58 -29.89 11.21
CA SER A 4 0.65 -28.45 10.98
C SER A 4 -0.61 -28.10 10.18
N SER A 5 -1.42 -27.21 10.73
CA SER A 5 -2.61 -26.73 10.03
C SER A 5 -2.14 -26.08 8.74
N LEU A 6 -2.61 -26.56 7.60
CA LEU A 6 -2.34 -25.99 6.27
C LEU A 6 -2.67 -24.48 6.20
N ILE A 7 -3.67 -24.06 6.95
CA ILE A 7 -4.17 -22.69 7.00
C ILE A 7 -3.73 -22.04 8.30
N ARG A 8 -2.97 -20.95 8.22
CA ARG A 8 -2.45 -20.20 9.36
C ARG A 8 -3.49 -19.21 9.90
N SER A 9 -4.15 -18.48 9.01
CA SER A 9 -5.19 -17.54 9.42
C SER A 9 -6.19 -17.28 8.31
N VAL A 10 -7.42 -16.95 8.70
CA VAL A 10 -8.49 -16.47 7.81
C VAL A 10 -9.10 -15.26 8.45
N LYS A 11 -9.09 -14.11 7.78
CA LYS A 11 -9.58 -12.84 8.32
C LYS A 11 -10.26 -12.02 7.23
N ALA A 12 -11.41 -11.40 7.54
CA ALA A 12 -11.95 -10.35 6.69
C ALA A 12 -11.03 -9.11 6.76
N ALA A 13 -10.72 -8.54 5.61
CA ALA A 13 -9.89 -7.35 5.54
C ALA A 13 -10.59 -6.14 6.18
N PRO A 14 -9.84 -5.19 6.76
CA PRO A 14 -10.40 -4.00 7.39
C PRO A 14 -10.74 -2.89 6.38
N PHE A 15 -10.97 -3.26 5.12
CA PHE A 15 -11.30 -2.34 4.03
C PHE A 15 -12.21 -3.01 2.99
N GLU A 16 -12.83 -2.20 2.15
CA GLU A 16 -13.67 -2.62 1.03
C GLU A 16 -13.22 -1.96 -0.26
N TYR A 17 -13.43 -2.65 -1.38
CA TYR A 17 -13.27 -2.09 -2.72
C TYR A 17 -14.63 -1.88 -3.38
N ARG A 18 -14.68 -0.94 -4.32
CA ARG A 18 -15.83 -0.72 -5.17
C ARG A 18 -15.54 -1.23 -6.58
N LYS A 19 -16.37 -2.15 -7.06
CA LYS A 19 -16.35 -2.58 -8.45
C LYS A 19 -16.87 -1.48 -9.39
N GLU A 20 -16.59 -1.60 -10.66
CA GLU A 20 -17.11 -0.69 -11.71
C GLU A 20 -18.64 -0.57 -11.71
N ASN A 21 -19.35 -1.65 -11.42
CA ASN A 21 -20.81 -1.67 -11.28
C ASN A 21 -21.33 -1.00 -9.99
N GLY A 22 -20.46 -0.44 -9.16
CA GLY A 22 -20.79 0.22 -7.90
C GLY A 22 -20.94 -0.73 -6.69
N GLU A 23 -20.90 -2.03 -6.88
CA GLU A 23 -20.97 -3.02 -5.81
C GLU A 23 -19.72 -2.94 -4.92
N ARG A 24 -19.93 -2.98 -3.59
CA ARG A 24 -18.84 -2.98 -2.63
C ARG A 24 -18.52 -4.42 -2.21
N MET A 25 -17.25 -4.74 -2.25
CA MET A 25 -16.71 -6.06 -1.92
C MET A 25 -15.69 -5.94 -0.79
N GLN A 26 -15.70 -6.90 0.12
CA GLN A 26 -14.70 -7.03 1.17
C GLN A 26 -13.87 -8.28 0.91
N PRO A 27 -12.53 -8.20 0.87
CA PRO A 27 -11.70 -9.39 0.74
C PRO A 27 -11.61 -10.16 2.06
N VAL A 28 -11.51 -11.47 1.93
CA VAL A 28 -11.11 -12.39 2.99
C VAL A 28 -9.69 -12.83 2.68
N LEU A 29 -8.77 -12.48 3.56
CA LEU A 29 -7.37 -12.85 3.47
C LEU A 29 -7.16 -14.21 4.10
N VAL A 30 -6.69 -15.15 3.31
CA VAL A 30 -6.34 -16.50 3.72
C VAL A 30 -4.83 -16.65 3.68
N ASP A 31 -4.21 -16.77 4.84
CA ASP A 31 -2.79 -17.05 4.98
C ASP A 31 -2.59 -18.56 5.20
N MET A 32 -1.75 -19.16 4.38
CA MET A 32 -1.51 -20.60 4.36
C MET A 32 -0.04 -20.94 4.25
N ASP A 33 0.32 -22.17 4.58
CA ASP A 33 1.66 -22.66 4.33
C ASP A 33 1.90 -22.81 2.82
N GLN A 34 3.13 -22.56 2.40
CA GLN A 34 3.53 -22.79 1.01
C GLN A 34 3.51 -24.27 0.67
N PHE A 35 3.03 -24.59 -0.51
CA PHE A 35 2.99 -25.95 -1.01
C PHE A 35 4.26 -26.29 -1.78
N ASP A 36 4.61 -27.55 -1.76
CA ASP A 36 5.68 -28.16 -2.56
C ASP A 36 5.24 -28.48 -4.00
N HIS A 37 3.93 -28.45 -4.25
CA HIS A 37 3.31 -28.65 -5.56
C HIS A 37 2.00 -27.84 -5.62
N SER A 38 1.53 -27.53 -6.82
CA SER A 38 0.27 -26.83 -7.01
C SER A 38 -0.93 -27.64 -6.52
N ARG A 39 -1.91 -26.96 -5.93
CA ARG A 39 -3.15 -27.57 -5.40
C ARG A 39 -4.37 -26.77 -5.81
N GLU A 40 -5.43 -27.46 -6.13
CA GLU A 40 -6.72 -26.81 -6.39
C GLU A 40 -7.53 -26.77 -5.08
N LEU A 41 -7.73 -25.55 -4.54
CA LEU A 41 -8.53 -25.32 -3.35
C LEU A 41 -9.86 -24.66 -3.69
N THR A 42 -10.93 -25.11 -3.03
CA THR A 42 -12.26 -24.52 -3.14
C THR A 42 -12.58 -23.77 -1.85
N PHE A 43 -12.84 -22.48 -1.98
CA PHE A 43 -13.20 -21.56 -0.89
C PHE A 43 -14.72 -21.36 -0.90
N ARG A 44 -15.35 -21.51 0.27
CA ARG A 44 -16.79 -21.35 0.45
C ARG A 44 -17.07 -20.38 1.59
N ILE A 45 -17.80 -19.32 1.29
CA ILE A 45 -18.31 -18.35 2.24
C ILE A 45 -19.83 -18.51 2.25
N GLU A 46 -20.42 -18.55 3.44
CA GLU A 46 -21.86 -18.63 3.59
C GLU A 46 -22.59 -17.53 2.82
N GLY A 47 -23.57 -17.91 2.00
CA GLY A 47 -24.33 -16.97 1.17
C GLY A 47 -23.61 -16.47 -0.09
N CYS A 48 -22.38 -16.96 -0.37
CA CYS A 48 -21.64 -16.64 -1.57
C CYS A 48 -21.45 -17.85 -2.50
N GLN A 49 -21.20 -17.59 -3.79
CA GLN A 49 -20.83 -18.66 -4.69
C GLN A 49 -19.42 -19.19 -4.33
N PRO A 50 -19.21 -20.51 -4.38
CA PRO A 50 -17.89 -21.09 -4.16
C PRO A 50 -16.89 -20.60 -5.20
N VAL A 51 -15.63 -20.42 -4.78
CA VAL A 51 -14.51 -20.02 -5.64
C VAL A 51 -13.45 -21.11 -5.61
N SER A 52 -13.12 -21.69 -6.74
CA SER A 52 -11.99 -22.61 -6.87
C SER A 52 -10.80 -21.90 -7.50
N ARG A 53 -9.61 -22.15 -6.94
CA ARG A 53 -8.34 -21.61 -7.45
C ARG A 53 -7.26 -22.68 -7.39
N VAL A 54 -6.42 -22.68 -8.38
CA VAL A 54 -5.14 -23.38 -8.33
C VAL A 54 -4.14 -22.50 -7.61
N ILE A 55 -3.61 -23.00 -6.52
CA ILE A 55 -2.59 -22.32 -5.72
C ILE A 55 -1.23 -22.85 -6.16
N GLU A 56 -0.40 -22.00 -6.71
CA GLU A 56 0.90 -22.35 -7.21
C GLU A 56 1.93 -22.47 -6.09
N THR A 57 3.02 -23.17 -6.38
CA THR A 57 4.15 -23.31 -5.45
C THR A 57 4.69 -21.94 -5.05
N GLY A 58 4.81 -21.70 -3.76
CA GLY A 58 5.32 -20.44 -3.21
C GLY A 58 4.24 -19.42 -2.88
N GLU A 59 3.02 -19.58 -3.35
CA GLU A 59 1.90 -18.72 -2.95
C GLU A 59 1.47 -19.06 -1.52
N SER A 60 1.35 -18.03 -0.68
CA SER A 60 0.95 -18.20 0.72
C SER A 60 -0.24 -17.34 1.14
N ILE A 61 -0.63 -16.37 0.33
CA ILE A 61 -1.76 -15.48 0.61
C ILE A 61 -2.76 -15.53 -0.54
N GLN A 62 -4.03 -15.75 -0.20
CA GLN A 62 -5.13 -15.71 -1.14
C GLN A 62 -6.18 -14.69 -0.69
N GLU A 63 -6.71 -13.95 -1.64
CA GLU A 63 -7.81 -13.02 -1.45
C GLU A 63 -9.10 -13.60 -2.02
N ILE A 64 -10.08 -13.86 -1.17
CA ILE A 64 -11.41 -14.35 -1.57
C ILE A 64 -12.43 -13.25 -1.33
N TRP A 65 -13.14 -12.87 -2.36
CA TRP A 65 -14.04 -11.73 -2.34
C TRP A 65 -15.44 -12.11 -1.91
N MET A 66 -16.00 -11.35 -0.95
CA MET A 66 -17.40 -11.44 -0.54
C MET A 66 -18.08 -10.07 -0.70
N PRO A 67 -19.40 -10.03 -0.94
CA PRO A 67 -20.14 -8.77 -0.87
C PRO A 67 -19.97 -8.11 0.50
N ALA A 68 -19.74 -6.79 0.53
CA ALA A 68 -19.60 -6.05 1.77
C ALA A 68 -20.91 -6.04 2.59
N ALA A 69 -20.79 -5.80 3.89
CA ALA A 69 -21.96 -5.64 4.76
C ALA A 69 -22.85 -4.47 4.27
N LYS A 70 -24.16 -4.64 4.34
CA LYS A 70 -25.10 -3.64 3.84
C LYS A 70 -25.24 -2.44 4.78
N THR A 71 -25.07 -2.63 6.07
CA THR A 71 -25.27 -1.60 7.10
C THR A 71 -24.07 -1.48 8.02
N ASN A 72 -23.89 -0.29 8.59
CA ASN A 72 -22.79 -0.01 9.54
C ASN A 72 -23.01 -0.65 10.92
N ASP A 73 -24.25 -0.98 11.27
CA ASP A 73 -24.66 -1.25 12.65
C ASP A 73 -24.61 -2.72 13.03
N LYS A 74 -24.37 -3.62 12.08
CA LYS A 74 -24.38 -5.06 12.36
C LYS A 74 -23.07 -5.71 11.91
N LYS A 75 -22.46 -6.40 12.86
CA LYS A 75 -21.44 -7.41 12.54
C LYS A 75 -22.19 -8.69 12.17
N GLU A 76 -21.82 -9.27 11.04
CA GLU A 76 -22.37 -10.54 10.56
C GLU A 76 -21.26 -11.59 10.65
N THR A 77 -21.58 -12.72 11.29
CA THR A 77 -20.67 -13.87 11.33
C THR A 77 -21.09 -14.86 10.26
N LEU A 78 -20.16 -15.23 9.40
CA LEU A 78 -20.36 -16.13 8.27
C LEU A 78 -19.48 -17.36 8.42
N GLN A 79 -20.01 -18.52 8.06
CA GLN A 79 -19.21 -19.75 7.99
C GLN A 79 -18.26 -19.68 6.78
N PHE A 80 -17.02 -20.09 7.01
CA PHE A 80 -15.98 -20.16 5.99
C PHE A 80 -15.34 -21.54 5.99
N THR A 81 -15.26 -22.16 4.81
CA THR A 81 -14.62 -23.47 4.64
C THR A 81 -13.68 -23.48 3.45
N ILE A 82 -12.60 -24.22 3.57
CA ILE A 82 -11.65 -24.50 2.48
C ILE A 82 -11.61 -26.01 2.27
N GLN A 83 -11.72 -26.44 1.02
CA GLN A 83 -11.68 -27.83 0.63
C GLN A 83 -10.52 -28.09 -0.35
N ASP A 84 -9.81 -29.17 -0.14
CA ASP A 84 -8.87 -29.78 -1.09
C ASP A 84 -9.53 -31.05 -1.65
N GLY A 85 -10.04 -30.95 -2.88
CA GLY A 85 -10.89 -31.97 -3.45
C GLY A 85 -12.14 -32.25 -2.60
N LYS A 86 -12.19 -33.42 -1.96
CA LYS A 86 -13.31 -33.83 -1.08
C LYS A 86 -13.04 -33.58 0.41
N GLU A 87 -11.81 -33.22 0.75
CA GLU A 87 -11.37 -33.04 2.15
C GLU A 87 -11.59 -31.59 2.58
N ILE A 88 -12.16 -31.40 3.77
CA ILE A 88 -12.23 -30.06 4.40
C ILE A 88 -10.92 -29.84 5.16
N VAL A 89 -10.08 -28.94 4.62
CA VAL A 89 -8.79 -28.59 5.23
C VAL A 89 -8.89 -27.43 6.22
N TYR A 90 -9.98 -26.66 6.13
CA TYR A 90 -10.29 -25.60 7.09
C TYR A 90 -11.81 -25.40 7.24
N LYS A 91 -12.23 -25.19 8.48
CA LYS A 91 -13.58 -24.73 8.81
C LYS A 91 -13.51 -23.74 9.97
N GLY A 92 -14.10 -22.57 9.79
CA GLY A 92 -14.09 -21.49 10.77
C GLY A 92 -15.16 -20.46 10.48
N GLU A 93 -15.07 -19.36 11.19
CA GLU A 93 -15.99 -18.24 11.07
C GLU A 93 -15.22 -16.97 10.72
N ILE A 94 -15.83 -16.14 9.90
CA ILE A 94 -15.35 -14.80 9.59
C ILE A 94 -16.39 -13.77 9.99
N THR A 95 -15.95 -12.66 10.53
CA THR A 95 -16.84 -11.55 10.89
C THR A 95 -16.77 -10.48 9.82
N ARG A 96 -17.93 -10.17 9.24
CA ARG A 96 -18.11 -9.10 8.25
C ARG A 96 -18.78 -7.91 8.91
N SER A 97 -18.25 -6.72 8.68
CA SER A 97 -18.86 -5.43 9.03
C SER A 97 -18.49 -4.40 7.99
N ARG A 98 -19.26 -3.32 7.90
CA ARG A 98 -18.97 -2.22 6.97
C ARG A 98 -17.59 -1.65 7.25
N GLN A 99 -16.77 -1.52 6.21
CA GLN A 99 -15.42 -1.02 6.29
C GLN A 99 -15.25 0.24 5.42
N PRO A 100 -14.20 1.06 5.66
CA PRO A 100 -13.86 2.15 4.75
C PRO A 100 -13.58 1.61 3.34
N LEU A 101 -13.86 2.43 2.34
CA LEU A 101 -13.46 2.13 0.96
C LEU A 101 -11.96 2.33 0.85
N HIS A 102 -11.31 1.35 0.27
CA HIS A 102 -9.92 1.39 -0.13
C HIS A 102 -9.83 1.76 -1.61
N SER A 103 -8.91 2.64 -1.94
CA SER A 103 -8.57 3.01 -3.30
C SER A 103 -7.20 2.44 -3.64
N TYR A 104 -6.94 2.11 -4.88
CA TYR A 104 -5.60 1.69 -5.31
C TYR A 104 -4.52 2.74 -5.04
N SER A 105 -4.89 4.01 -4.93
CA SER A 105 -3.98 5.08 -4.52
C SER A 105 -3.52 4.96 -3.06
N ASP A 106 -4.27 4.25 -2.20
CA ASP A 106 -3.90 4.05 -0.80
C ASP A 106 -2.75 3.03 -0.65
N ASP A 107 -2.50 2.24 -1.70
CA ASP A 107 -1.38 1.29 -1.76
C ASP A 107 -0.08 1.94 -2.29
N VAL A 108 -0.14 3.22 -2.67
CA VAL A 108 1.01 3.94 -3.21
C VAL A 108 1.74 4.68 -2.10
N ASP A 109 2.94 4.23 -1.78
CA ASP A 109 3.85 4.98 -0.91
C ASP A 109 4.66 5.98 -1.76
N LEU A 110 4.30 7.26 -1.64
CA LEU A 110 4.96 8.35 -2.37
C LEU A 110 6.41 8.60 -1.93
N LEU A 111 6.82 8.06 -0.79
CA LEU A 111 8.17 8.20 -0.25
C LEU A 111 9.06 6.99 -0.54
N MET A 112 8.52 5.95 -1.17
CA MET A 112 9.28 4.76 -1.52
C MET A 112 10.48 5.12 -2.40
N GLY A 113 11.68 4.70 -1.99
CA GLY A 113 12.94 4.96 -2.71
C GLY A 113 13.58 6.32 -2.41
N THR A 114 13.06 7.10 -1.46
CA THR A 114 13.64 8.39 -1.07
C THR A 114 14.66 8.29 0.08
N GLY A 115 14.75 7.15 0.77
CA GLY A 115 15.78 6.89 1.79
C GLY A 115 17.01 6.22 1.19
N ASN A 116 18.21 6.71 1.49
CA ASN A 116 19.52 6.20 1.03
C ASN A 116 19.75 6.12 -0.49
N SER A 117 18.76 6.47 -1.28
CA SER A 117 18.80 6.42 -2.75
C SER A 117 18.22 7.69 -3.34
N ARG A 118 18.53 8.79 -2.76
CA ARG A 118 17.99 10.13 -2.97
C ARG A 118 18.00 10.66 -4.42
N TRP A 119 18.79 10.11 -5.28
CA TRP A 119 18.79 10.46 -6.69
C TRP A 119 17.91 9.57 -7.57
N MET A 120 17.30 8.56 -7.00
CA MET A 120 16.52 7.57 -7.77
C MET A 120 15.07 8.01 -7.98
N PHE A 121 14.45 8.61 -6.96
CA PHE A 121 13.03 8.93 -6.99
C PHE A 121 12.76 10.33 -6.43
N LYS A 122 11.85 11.03 -7.07
CA LYS A 122 11.33 12.34 -6.64
C LYS A 122 9.93 12.19 -6.09
N PRO A 123 9.69 12.53 -4.83
CA PRO A 123 8.34 12.53 -4.27
C PRO A 123 7.60 13.80 -4.72
N GLY A 124 7.07 13.80 -5.92
CA GLY A 124 6.34 14.94 -6.45
C GLY A 124 5.30 14.56 -7.48
N PRO A 125 4.23 15.35 -7.61
CA PRO A 125 3.18 15.10 -8.59
C PRO A 125 3.74 15.25 -10.02
N SER A 126 3.35 14.34 -10.89
CA SER A 126 3.66 14.40 -12.30
C SER A 126 2.47 13.91 -13.11
N LEU A 127 2.08 14.67 -14.12
CA LEU A 127 1.11 14.20 -15.11
C LEU A 127 1.81 13.30 -16.14
N PRO A 128 1.10 12.35 -16.73
CA PRO A 128 1.63 11.60 -17.85
C PRO A 128 2.13 12.55 -18.94
N LEU A 129 3.35 12.34 -19.45
CA LEU A 129 4.03 13.19 -20.44
C LEU A 129 4.34 14.61 -19.94
N SER A 130 4.35 14.83 -18.63
CA SER A 130 4.78 16.10 -18.04
C SER A 130 6.26 16.32 -18.23
N MET A 131 6.64 17.52 -18.62
CA MET A 131 8.04 17.95 -18.73
C MET A 131 8.60 18.46 -17.40
N VAL A 132 7.73 18.72 -16.44
CA VAL A 132 8.07 19.30 -15.14
C VAL A 132 7.48 18.46 -14.03
N GLN A 133 8.32 18.09 -13.07
CA GLN A 133 7.91 17.44 -11.83
C GLN A 133 8.45 18.25 -10.65
N ILE A 134 7.58 19.01 -10.02
CA ILE A 134 7.95 19.78 -8.83
C ILE A 134 8.08 18.83 -7.65
N ALA A 135 9.23 18.87 -6.98
CA ALA A 135 9.51 18.05 -5.81
C ALA A 135 10.26 18.84 -4.74
N PRO A 136 10.13 18.47 -3.46
CA PRO A 136 10.94 19.02 -2.38
C PRO A 136 12.42 18.70 -2.60
N ASP A 137 13.26 19.57 -2.08
CA ASP A 137 14.72 19.41 -2.08
C ASP A 137 15.27 19.78 -0.69
N ASN A 138 16.12 18.92 -0.18
CA ASN A 138 16.76 19.08 1.12
C ASN A 138 18.25 18.70 1.13
N GLN A 139 18.84 18.51 -0.08
CA GLN A 139 20.24 18.20 -0.26
C GLN A 139 21.03 19.45 -0.58
N ASP A 140 22.07 19.73 0.18
CA ASP A 140 22.94 20.90 -0.02
C ASP A 140 24.37 20.57 -0.49
N GLU A 141 24.70 19.28 -0.60
CA GLU A 141 25.99 18.85 -1.11
C GLU A 141 26.03 18.89 -2.64
N ILE A 142 27.15 19.32 -3.21
CA ILE A 142 27.35 19.59 -4.64
C ILE A 142 26.98 18.40 -5.53
N TRP A 143 27.21 17.18 -5.06
CA TRP A 143 26.96 15.96 -5.82
C TRP A 143 25.69 15.22 -5.41
N LYS A 144 24.92 15.81 -4.50
CA LYS A 144 23.62 15.30 -4.04
C LYS A 144 22.55 16.31 -4.40
N ALA A 145 21.47 15.83 -4.92
CA ALA A 145 20.36 16.65 -5.34
C ALA A 145 19.02 15.94 -5.04
N GLY A 146 18.02 16.71 -4.71
CA GLY A 146 16.68 16.22 -4.48
C GLY A 146 16.35 15.94 -3.02
N TYR A 147 15.40 15.06 -2.81
CA TYR A 147 14.82 14.78 -1.50
C TYR A 147 15.40 13.52 -0.86
N GLU A 148 15.78 13.63 0.41
CA GLU A 148 16.17 12.51 1.27
C GLU A 148 15.25 12.45 2.48
N TYR A 149 14.55 11.33 2.66
CA TYR A 149 13.54 11.14 3.72
C TYR A 149 14.08 11.34 5.15
N THR A 150 15.35 11.04 5.38
CA THR A 150 15.96 11.12 6.71
C THR A 150 16.35 12.54 7.12
N ILE A 151 16.28 13.51 6.21
CA ILE A 151 16.55 14.92 6.50
C ILE A 151 15.24 15.63 6.83
N GLU A 152 15.14 16.20 8.02
CA GLU A 152 13.88 16.74 8.55
C GLU A 152 13.41 18.03 7.88
N ASN A 153 14.35 18.82 7.32
CA ASN A 153 14.04 20.12 6.74
C ASN A 153 14.00 20.08 5.22
N ILE A 154 13.18 20.93 4.63
CA ILE A 154 13.11 21.16 3.20
C ILE A 154 13.66 22.55 2.92
N MET A 155 14.67 22.66 2.05
CA MET A 155 15.25 23.94 1.62
C MET A 155 14.38 24.67 0.61
N GLY A 156 13.62 23.94 -0.18
CA GLY A 156 12.76 24.49 -1.23
C GLY A 156 12.23 23.41 -2.16
N PHE A 157 11.80 23.84 -3.32
CA PHE A 157 11.23 22.98 -4.34
C PHE A 157 11.97 23.18 -5.65
N ASN A 158 12.33 22.09 -6.33
CA ASN A 158 12.90 22.14 -7.66
C ASN A 158 11.91 21.52 -8.69
N HIS A 159 12.13 21.82 -9.96
CA HIS A 159 11.32 21.33 -11.06
C HIS A 159 12.04 20.30 -11.92
N PHE A 160 13.31 20.12 -11.69
CA PHE A 160 14.19 19.22 -12.42
C PHE A 160 15.17 18.59 -11.43
N SER A 161 15.40 17.29 -11.55
CA SER A 161 16.44 16.60 -10.78
C SER A 161 17.06 15.54 -11.66
N ASP A 162 18.35 15.58 -11.74
CA ASP A 162 19.18 14.57 -12.32
C ASP A 162 20.27 14.21 -11.31
N TRP A 163 21.05 13.20 -11.56
CA TRP A 163 22.02 12.62 -10.64
C TRP A 163 22.81 13.64 -9.79
N THR A 164 23.30 14.69 -10.40
CA THR A 164 24.16 15.68 -9.75
C THR A 164 23.64 17.10 -9.81
N MET A 165 22.45 17.32 -10.37
CA MET A 165 21.93 18.66 -10.50
C MET A 165 20.42 18.72 -10.26
N THR A 166 20.02 19.79 -9.60
CA THR A 166 18.63 20.23 -9.53
C THR A 166 18.43 21.43 -10.44
N GLY A 167 17.21 21.69 -10.86
CA GLY A 167 16.85 22.94 -11.49
C GLY A 167 16.95 24.11 -10.50
N PHE A 168 16.30 25.22 -10.84
CA PHE A 168 16.21 26.36 -9.92
C PHE A 168 15.46 25.95 -8.66
N LEU A 169 16.11 26.14 -7.51
CA LEU A 169 15.48 25.97 -6.23
C LEU A 169 14.54 27.17 -5.98
N MET A 170 13.27 26.88 -5.81
CA MET A 170 12.24 27.85 -5.51
C MET A 170 11.86 27.74 -4.04
N GLN A 171 11.81 28.89 -3.37
CA GLN A 171 11.57 28.96 -1.95
C GLN A 171 10.47 30.01 -1.69
N PRO A 172 9.20 29.60 -1.65
CA PRO A 172 8.11 30.51 -1.31
C PRO A 172 8.23 30.92 0.15
N THR A 173 8.29 32.20 0.42
CA THR A 173 8.38 32.78 1.77
C THR A 173 7.32 33.83 2.02
N CYS A 174 6.97 34.01 3.30
CA CYS A 174 6.13 35.12 3.77
C CYS A 174 6.90 35.92 4.81
N GLY A 175 6.78 37.24 4.76
CA GLY A 175 7.47 38.12 5.72
C GLY A 175 8.88 38.53 5.29
N GLU A 176 9.80 38.64 6.23
CA GLU A 176 11.19 39.00 5.97
C GLU A 176 11.91 37.90 5.18
N LEU A 177 12.68 38.34 4.17
CA LEU A 177 13.47 37.40 3.37
C LEU A 177 14.61 36.80 4.20
N LYS A 178 14.65 35.49 4.25
CA LYS A 178 15.73 34.72 4.89
C LYS A 178 16.66 34.18 3.82
N VAL A 179 17.95 34.16 4.15
CA VAL A 179 18.99 33.63 3.28
C VAL A 179 19.32 32.21 3.67
N ASN A 180 19.22 31.28 2.72
CA ASN A 180 19.52 29.85 2.92
C ASN A 180 18.68 29.14 4.03
N PRO A 181 17.37 29.37 4.14
CA PRO A 181 16.57 28.69 5.13
C PRO A 181 16.53 27.18 4.89
N GLY A 182 16.58 26.39 5.95
CA GLY A 182 16.50 24.94 5.89
C GLY A 182 17.80 24.22 5.55
N ARG A 183 18.91 24.92 5.40
CA ARG A 183 20.25 24.30 5.32
C ARG A 183 20.65 23.73 6.68
N GLU A 184 21.63 22.83 6.67
CA GLU A 184 22.15 22.21 7.89
C GLU A 184 22.58 23.25 8.95
N ASP A 185 23.12 24.39 8.50
CA ASP A 185 23.51 25.50 9.38
C ASP A 185 22.31 26.31 9.92
N PHE A 186 21.15 26.23 9.24
CA PHE A 186 19.92 26.98 9.58
C PHE A 186 18.67 26.11 9.51
N PRO A 187 18.64 25.00 10.26
CA PRO A 187 17.57 23.99 10.12
C PRO A 187 16.19 24.53 10.53
N ASP A 188 16.14 25.45 11.49
CA ASP A 188 14.86 26.00 11.99
C ASP A 188 14.21 27.03 11.05
N GLU A 189 14.91 27.42 10.00
CA GLU A 189 14.41 28.40 9.02
C GLU A 189 13.77 27.77 7.79
N GLY A 190 13.90 26.46 7.62
CA GLY A 190 13.32 25.72 6.53
C GLY A 190 11.86 25.34 6.73
N TYR A 191 11.31 24.62 5.73
CA TYR A 191 9.98 24.01 5.84
C TYR A 191 10.12 22.66 6.58
N ARG A 192 9.08 22.33 7.35
CA ARG A 192 8.93 21.02 8.01
C ARG A 192 7.67 20.33 7.62
#